data_9589200ebfddf3a66e5024ad818b6dd4
#
_entry.id   9589200ebfddf3a66e5024ad818b6dd4
#
_cell.length_a   1.000
_cell.length_b   1.000
_cell.length_c   1.000
_cell.angle_alpha   90.00
_cell.angle_beta   90.00
_cell.angle_gamma   90.00
#
_symmetry.space_group_name_H-M   'P 1'
#
loop_
_entity.id
_entity.type
_entity.pdbx_description
1 polymer ?
#
loop_
_entity_poly.entity_id
_entity_poly.type
_entity_poly.pdbx_seq_one_letter_code
_entity_poly.pdbx_strand_id
1 'polypeptide(L)'
;MNFVGAQAASTPNVIIIMADDQGYQDLGCFGSPKIKTPQIDRMAKEGMRFTDFYSGASVCTPSRASLLTGCYASRVGNLGVLFPRDKRGLNPNEITIADLLKAKGYATACIGKWHLGHLKEFLPTSQGFDTYFGVPYSNDMTIDVSQPLANDIVLREGVTLENIKNRVKKNLVPLMRDTEIIESPADQNTLTKRYTE
;
A
#
# COMPACT_ATOMS: atom_id res chain seq x y z
N MET A 1 23.53 5.79 -47.21
CA MET A 1 23.07 6.32 -45.93
C MET A 1 22.52 5.17 -45.12
N ASN A 2 23.26 4.71 -44.11
CA ASN A 2 22.79 3.64 -43.24
C ASN A 2 21.85 4.26 -42.19
N PHE A 3 20.57 3.99 -42.27
CA PHE A 3 19.64 4.26 -41.16
C PHE A 3 19.99 3.31 -40.01
N VAL A 4 20.64 3.84 -38.99
CA VAL A 4 20.72 3.17 -37.70
C VAL A 4 19.29 3.19 -37.14
N GLY A 5 18.65 2.01 -37.22
CA GLY A 5 17.33 1.84 -36.63
C GLY A 5 17.40 2.21 -35.14
N ALA A 6 16.62 3.20 -34.74
CA ALA A 6 16.44 3.50 -33.31
C ALA A 6 15.89 2.24 -32.62
N GLN A 7 16.72 1.58 -31.84
CA GLN A 7 16.30 0.47 -30.99
C GLN A 7 15.24 1.04 -30.04
N ALA A 8 14.01 0.53 -30.10
CA ALA A 8 12.96 0.95 -29.20
C ALA A 8 13.47 0.76 -27.76
N ALA A 9 13.54 1.85 -27.01
CA ALA A 9 13.94 1.80 -25.61
C ALA A 9 12.96 0.86 -24.89
N SER A 10 13.49 -0.16 -24.20
CA SER A 10 12.68 -1.05 -23.39
C SER A 10 11.95 -0.23 -22.33
N THR A 11 10.65 -0.42 -22.19
CA THR A 11 9.87 0.21 -21.12
C THR A 11 10.41 -0.22 -19.75
N PRO A 12 10.84 0.71 -18.87
CA PRO A 12 11.41 0.35 -17.58
C PRO A 12 10.35 -0.20 -16.65
N ASN A 13 10.71 -1.11 -15.75
CA ASN A 13 9.87 -1.44 -14.60
C ASN A 13 9.81 -0.26 -13.63
N VAL A 14 8.66 -0.07 -12.99
CA VAL A 14 8.43 1.01 -12.02
C VAL A 14 8.12 0.39 -10.66
N ILE A 15 8.96 0.68 -9.67
CA ILE A 15 8.78 0.20 -8.29
C ILE A 15 8.70 1.42 -7.38
N ILE A 16 7.59 1.55 -6.65
CA ILE A 16 7.37 2.59 -5.65
C ILE A 16 7.40 1.93 -4.28
N ILE A 17 8.34 2.34 -3.43
CA ILE A 17 8.47 1.86 -2.05
C ILE A 17 8.12 3.03 -1.14
N MET A 18 6.96 2.96 -0.47
CA MET A 18 6.50 3.96 0.47
C MET A 18 6.71 3.47 1.90
N ALA A 19 7.56 4.18 2.65
CA ALA A 19 7.70 3.96 4.09
C ALA A 19 6.59 4.70 4.85
N ASP A 20 6.09 4.08 5.93
CA ASP A 20 5.07 4.64 6.81
C ASP A 20 5.74 5.19 8.08
N ASP A 21 5.42 6.43 8.46
CA ASP A 21 5.95 7.14 9.63
C ASP A 21 7.49 7.23 9.67
N GLN A 22 8.14 7.36 8.52
CA GLN A 22 9.60 7.49 8.43
C GLN A 22 10.01 8.97 8.35
N GLY A 23 10.86 9.39 9.30
CA GLY A 23 11.48 10.71 9.29
C GLY A 23 12.72 10.77 8.38
N TYR A 24 13.12 11.98 7.99
CA TYR A 24 14.33 12.20 7.18
C TYR A 24 15.56 11.55 7.80
N GLN A 25 15.80 11.77 9.08
CA GLN A 25 16.99 11.31 9.79
C GLN A 25 16.93 9.81 10.17
N ASP A 26 15.94 9.08 9.73
CA ASP A 26 15.86 7.62 9.92
C ASP A 26 16.67 6.84 8.88
N LEU A 27 17.24 7.52 7.89
CA LEU A 27 18.07 6.92 6.84
C LEU A 27 19.53 7.33 6.97
N GLY A 28 20.47 6.40 6.73
CA GLY A 28 21.90 6.67 6.75
C GLY A 28 22.30 7.77 5.78
N CYS A 29 21.77 7.74 4.55
CA CYS A 29 22.02 8.76 3.52
C CYS A 29 21.52 10.17 3.88
N PHE A 30 20.69 10.31 4.90
CA PHE A 30 20.24 11.57 5.50
C PHE A 30 20.85 11.83 6.89
N GLY A 31 21.88 11.06 7.26
CA GLY A 31 22.69 11.31 8.47
C GLY A 31 22.13 10.68 9.74
N SER A 32 21.42 9.55 9.64
CA SER A 32 20.98 8.81 10.84
C SER A 32 22.18 8.42 11.71
N PRO A 33 22.21 8.80 13.01
CA PRO A 33 23.28 8.43 13.90
C PRO A 33 23.17 7.01 14.44
N LYS A 34 21.99 6.40 14.35
CA LYS A 34 21.67 5.12 15.00
C LYS A 34 21.20 4.04 14.03
N ILE A 35 20.45 4.42 12.98
CA ILE A 35 19.84 3.48 12.05
C ILE A 35 20.77 3.31 10.85
N LYS A 36 21.08 2.05 10.51
CA LYS A 36 21.89 1.71 9.35
C LYS A 36 21.00 1.21 8.22
N THR A 37 21.07 1.87 7.06
CA THR A 37 20.25 1.55 5.88
C THR A 37 21.12 1.33 4.63
N PRO A 38 22.04 0.35 4.64
CA PRO A 38 23.08 0.24 3.61
C PRO A 38 22.54 0.06 2.20
N GLN A 39 21.40 -0.60 2.02
CA GLN A 39 20.79 -0.80 0.70
C GLN A 39 20.14 0.49 0.17
N ILE A 40 19.45 1.23 1.05
CA ILE A 40 18.85 2.53 0.70
C ILE A 40 19.94 3.57 0.45
N ASP A 41 21.00 3.54 1.27
CA ASP A 41 22.17 4.43 1.11
C ASP A 41 22.87 4.18 -0.24
N ARG A 42 22.95 2.91 -0.67
CA ARG A 42 23.45 2.55 -1.99
C ARG A 42 22.56 3.11 -3.11
N MET A 43 21.22 2.92 -3.01
CA MET A 43 20.28 3.49 -3.96
C MET A 43 20.43 5.01 -4.06
N ALA A 44 20.58 5.70 -2.93
CA ALA A 44 20.78 7.16 -2.91
C ALA A 44 22.08 7.59 -3.58
N LYS A 45 23.13 6.75 -3.53
CA LYS A 45 24.43 7.00 -4.17
C LYS A 45 24.39 6.73 -5.69
N GLU A 46 23.65 5.71 -6.11
CA GLU A 46 23.55 5.26 -7.50
C GLU A 46 22.49 6.03 -8.29
N GLY A 47 21.52 6.62 -7.60
CA GLY A 47 20.38 7.33 -8.19
C GLY A 47 20.32 8.81 -7.82
N MET A 48 19.12 9.35 -7.79
CA MET A 48 18.86 10.74 -7.41
C MET A 48 18.26 10.80 -6.00
N ARG A 49 18.85 11.63 -5.14
CA ARG A 49 18.36 11.92 -3.79
C ARG A 49 17.72 13.29 -3.76
N PHE A 50 16.42 13.34 -3.41
CA PHE A 50 15.70 14.58 -3.21
C PHE A 50 15.84 15.04 -1.75
N THR A 51 16.29 16.29 -1.54
CA THR A 51 16.46 16.89 -0.21
C THR A 51 15.22 17.64 0.26
N ASP A 52 14.35 18.03 -0.67
CA ASP A 52 13.17 18.86 -0.44
C ASP A 52 11.92 18.20 -1.04
N PHE A 53 11.77 16.90 -0.85
CA PHE A 53 10.59 16.15 -1.24
C PHE A 53 9.63 16.02 -0.05
N TYR A 54 8.38 16.44 -0.24
CA TYR A 54 7.37 16.45 0.81
C TYR A 54 6.24 15.47 0.49
N SER A 55 5.75 14.80 1.53
CA SER A 55 4.52 14.02 1.45
C SER A 55 3.33 14.94 1.22
N GLY A 56 2.33 14.47 0.45
CA GLY A 56 1.11 15.24 0.16
C GLY A 56 0.23 15.54 1.38
N ALA A 57 0.46 14.86 2.50
CA ALA A 57 -0.20 15.08 3.79
C ALA A 57 0.60 14.45 4.92
N SER A 58 0.32 14.85 6.16
CA SER A 58 0.99 14.39 7.37
C SER A 58 0.45 13.07 7.94
N VAL A 59 -0.60 12.50 7.35
CA VAL A 59 -1.22 11.23 7.80
C VAL A 59 -1.45 10.29 6.63
N CYS A 60 -1.57 8.99 6.94
CA CYS A 60 -1.50 7.89 5.99
C CYS A 60 -2.49 7.95 4.82
N THR A 61 -3.80 7.99 5.06
CA THR A 61 -4.80 7.97 3.97
C THR A 61 -4.62 9.10 2.96
N PRO A 62 -4.61 10.39 3.34
CA PRO A 62 -4.49 11.47 2.37
C PRO A 62 -3.10 11.51 1.71
N SER A 63 -2.02 11.10 2.40
CA SER A 63 -0.70 10.99 1.80
C SER A 63 -0.66 9.92 0.69
N ARG A 64 -1.27 8.76 0.95
CA ARG A 64 -1.38 7.66 -0.03
C ARG A 64 -2.25 8.02 -1.22
N ALA A 65 -3.37 8.71 -0.98
CA ALA A 65 -4.21 9.23 -2.05
C ALA A 65 -3.44 10.19 -2.96
N SER A 66 -2.69 11.13 -2.37
CA SER A 66 -1.86 12.06 -3.12
C SER A 66 -0.79 11.37 -3.96
N LEU A 67 -0.11 10.35 -3.39
CA LEU A 67 0.91 9.58 -4.10
C LEU A 67 0.32 8.87 -5.32
N LEU A 68 -0.81 8.18 -5.15
CA LEU A 68 -1.39 7.37 -6.22
C LEU A 68 -2.05 8.18 -7.33
N THR A 69 -2.62 9.33 -7.00
CA THR A 69 -3.36 10.16 -7.96
C THR A 69 -2.56 11.33 -8.53
N GLY A 70 -1.42 11.67 -7.91
CA GLY A 70 -0.67 12.88 -8.24
C GLY A 70 -1.39 14.18 -7.88
N CYS A 71 -2.47 14.11 -7.08
CA CYS A 71 -3.30 15.24 -6.69
C CYS A 71 -3.12 15.59 -5.21
N TYR A 72 -3.37 16.84 -4.85
CA TYR A 72 -3.51 17.19 -3.44
C TYR A 72 -4.69 16.44 -2.81
N ALA A 73 -4.53 15.97 -1.58
CA ALA A 73 -5.54 15.19 -0.88
C ALA A 73 -6.90 15.91 -0.76
N SER A 74 -6.90 17.24 -0.62
CA SER A 74 -8.11 18.07 -0.62
C SER A 74 -8.90 17.99 -1.94
N ARG A 75 -8.21 17.75 -3.05
CA ARG A 75 -8.81 17.64 -4.38
C ARG A 75 -9.50 16.30 -4.60
N VAL A 76 -8.97 15.24 -4.01
CA VAL A 76 -9.53 13.87 -4.10
C VAL A 76 -10.42 13.52 -2.89
N GLY A 77 -11.01 14.55 -2.25
CA GLY A 77 -12.03 14.38 -1.22
C GLY A 77 -11.55 14.46 0.23
N ASN A 78 -10.27 14.80 0.50
CA ASN A 78 -9.68 14.93 1.84
C ASN A 78 -10.23 13.90 2.84
N LEU A 79 -9.92 12.63 2.61
CA LEU A 79 -10.58 11.50 3.28
C LEU A 79 -10.32 11.43 4.79
N GLY A 80 -9.33 12.17 5.31
CA GLY A 80 -8.81 11.98 6.66
C GLY A 80 -8.24 10.57 6.84
N VAL A 81 -8.06 10.12 8.06
CA VAL A 81 -7.71 8.71 8.34
C VAL A 81 -8.97 7.86 8.27
N LEU A 82 -8.95 6.81 7.45
CA LEU A 82 -10.05 5.87 7.31
C LEU A 82 -9.94 4.75 8.37
N PHE A 83 -11.09 4.34 8.87
CA PHE A 83 -11.21 3.26 9.87
C PHE A 83 -12.05 2.10 9.31
N PRO A 84 -11.98 0.89 9.91
CA PRO A 84 -12.76 -0.28 9.47
C PRO A 84 -14.29 -0.07 9.45
N ARG A 85 -14.81 0.92 10.16
CA ARG A 85 -16.24 1.30 10.16
C ARG A 85 -16.64 2.25 9.03
N ASP A 86 -15.65 2.88 8.38
CA ASP A 86 -15.92 3.86 7.34
C ASP A 86 -16.43 3.17 6.08
N LYS A 87 -17.43 3.79 5.44
CA LYS A 87 -17.99 3.33 4.17
C LYS A 87 -17.45 4.16 2.99
N ARG A 88 -16.34 4.86 3.21
CA ARG A 88 -15.66 5.73 2.25
C ARG A 88 -14.33 5.13 1.84
N GLY A 89 -13.84 5.55 0.70
CA GLY A 89 -12.52 5.25 0.18
C GLY A 89 -12.09 6.25 -0.87
N LEU A 90 -10.98 6.00 -1.54
CA LEU A 90 -10.59 6.74 -2.74
C LEU A 90 -11.68 6.55 -3.79
N ASN A 91 -12.17 7.67 -4.34
CA ASN A 91 -13.24 7.60 -5.33
C ASN A 91 -12.81 6.73 -6.51
N PRO A 92 -13.60 5.70 -6.90
CA PRO A 92 -13.26 4.81 -8.01
C PRO A 92 -13.11 5.51 -9.38
N ASN A 93 -13.57 6.76 -9.51
CA ASN A 93 -13.39 7.56 -10.72
C ASN A 93 -12.04 8.32 -10.74
N GLU A 94 -11.27 8.29 -9.65
CA GLU A 94 -9.92 8.85 -9.67
C GLU A 94 -8.99 7.96 -10.49
N ILE A 95 -8.15 8.59 -11.29
CA ILE A 95 -7.15 7.89 -12.09
C ILE A 95 -5.88 7.75 -11.26
N THR A 96 -5.48 6.53 -10.98
CA THR A 96 -4.25 6.23 -10.25
C THR A 96 -3.06 6.02 -11.19
N ILE A 97 -1.85 6.04 -10.62
CA ILE A 97 -0.65 5.65 -11.37
C ILE A 97 -0.75 4.22 -11.91
N ALA A 98 -1.46 3.32 -11.21
CA ALA A 98 -1.68 1.95 -11.65
C ALA A 98 -2.56 1.90 -12.91
N ASP A 99 -3.66 2.69 -12.95
CA ASP A 99 -4.51 2.81 -14.15
C ASP A 99 -3.71 3.30 -15.36
N LEU A 100 -2.88 4.33 -15.16
CA LEU A 100 -2.05 4.89 -16.23
C LEU A 100 -1.03 3.90 -16.77
N LEU A 101 -0.37 3.14 -15.88
CA LEU A 101 0.62 2.14 -16.27
C LEU A 101 -0.04 0.92 -16.92
N LYS A 102 -1.18 0.47 -16.40
CA LYS A 102 -1.98 -0.61 -17.00
C LYS A 102 -2.42 -0.27 -18.42
N ALA A 103 -2.86 0.96 -18.67
CA ALA A 103 -3.19 1.45 -20.02
C ALA A 103 -1.98 1.45 -20.98
N LYS A 104 -0.76 1.36 -20.45
CA LYS A 104 0.50 1.20 -21.21
C LYS A 104 0.97 -0.24 -21.31
N GLY A 105 0.17 -1.21 -20.86
CA GLY A 105 0.48 -2.65 -20.93
C GLY A 105 1.35 -3.17 -19.78
N TYR A 106 1.51 -2.41 -18.69
CA TYR A 106 2.18 -2.91 -17.49
C TYR A 106 1.28 -3.86 -16.71
N ALA A 107 1.87 -4.92 -16.15
CA ALA A 107 1.28 -5.64 -15.04
C ALA A 107 1.45 -4.81 -13.77
N THR A 108 0.42 -4.74 -12.92
CA THR A 108 0.39 -3.85 -11.76
C THR A 108 0.09 -4.63 -10.49
N ALA A 109 0.88 -4.41 -9.43
CA ALA A 109 0.70 -5.07 -8.14
C ALA A 109 0.76 -4.05 -7.00
N CYS A 110 -0.14 -4.18 -6.04
CA CYS A 110 -0.10 -3.45 -4.77
C CYS A 110 0.27 -4.42 -3.65
N ILE A 111 1.36 -4.13 -2.94
CA ILE A 111 1.84 -4.96 -1.84
C ILE A 111 1.99 -4.12 -0.59
N GLY A 112 1.44 -4.58 0.54
CA GLY A 112 1.53 -3.90 1.82
C GLY A 112 0.26 -3.15 2.23
N LYS A 113 0.42 -2.11 3.07
CA LYS A 113 -0.69 -1.32 3.59
C LYS A 113 -1.35 -0.47 2.50
N TRP A 114 -2.66 -0.65 2.33
CA TRP A 114 -3.48 0.13 1.38
C TRP A 114 -3.99 1.45 1.97
N HIS A 115 -4.87 1.37 2.92
CA HIS A 115 -5.48 2.47 3.69
C HIS A 115 -6.23 3.54 2.88
N LEU A 116 -6.83 3.14 1.75
CA LEU A 116 -7.66 4.03 0.91
C LEU A 116 -9.10 3.53 0.73
N GLY A 117 -9.58 2.76 1.72
CA GLY A 117 -10.89 2.12 1.72
C GLY A 117 -10.78 0.61 1.58
N HIS A 118 -11.67 -0.09 2.26
CA HIS A 118 -11.64 -1.55 2.38
C HIS A 118 -12.83 -2.25 1.72
N LEU A 119 -13.88 -1.50 1.37
CA LEU A 119 -14.98 -2.06 0.60
C LEU A 119 -14.50 -2.38 -0.81
N LYS A 120 -15.13 -3.36 -1.44
CA LYS A 120 -14.69 -3.93 -2.72
C LYS A 120 -14.38 -2.87 -3.78
N GLU A 121 -15.23 -1.85 -3.88
CA GLU A 121 -15.09 -0.75 -4.83
C GLU A 121 -13.87 0.16 -4.58
N PHE A 122 -13.28 0.10 -3.39
CA PHE A 122 -12.14 0.92 -3.00
C PHE A 122 -10.83 0.14 -2.89
N LEU A 123 -10.86 -1.20 -2.99
CA LEU A 123 -9.66 -2.03 -2.90
C LEU A 123 -8.70 -1.79 -4.08
N PRO A 124 -7.42 -2.10 -3.95
CA PRO A 124 -6.42 -1.89 -5.01
C PRO A 124 -6.85 -2.44 -6.37
N THR A 125 -7.47 -3.62 -6.39
CA THR A 125 -7.94 -4.26 -7.64
C THR A 125 -9.08 -3.50 -8.34
N SER A 126 -9.74 -2.59 -7.64
CA SER A 126 -10.72 -1.65 -8.21
C SER A 126 -10.10 -0.26 -8.50
N GLN A 127 -8.79 -0.10 -8.28
CA GLN A 127 -8.03 1.15 -8.42
C GLN A 127 -6.80 0.95 -9.33
N GLY A 128 -6.96 0.15 -10.39
CA GLY A 128 -5.96 -0.05 -11.44
C GLY A 128 -4.95 -1.16 -11.20
N PHE A 129 -4.85 -1.75 -10.01
CA PHE A 129 -3.94 -2.86 -9.75
C PHE A 129 -4.52 -4.20 -10.20
N ASP A 130 -3.70 -5.06 -10.80
CA ASP A 130 -4.09 -6.42 -11.18
C ASP A 130 -4.17 -7.34 -9.97
N THR A 131 -3.27 -7.16 -8.99
CA THR A 131 -3.21 -7.97 -7.79
C THR A 131 -2.98 -7.12 -6.54
N TYR A 132 -3.44 -7.64 -5.41
CA TYR A 132 -3.22 -7.07 -4.10
C TYR A 132 -2.84 -8.11 -3.07
N PHE A 133 -1.79 -7.82 -2.28
CA PHE A 133 -1.43 -8.62 -1.11
C PHE A 133 -1.01 -7.69 0.03
N GLY A 134 -1.81 -7.61 1.10
CA GLY A 134 -1.50 -6.67 2.16
C GLY A 134 -2.60 -6.46 3.20
N VAL A 135 -2.43 -5.41 4.00
CA VAL A 135 -3.39 -5.02 5.05
C VAL A 135 -4.21 -3.81 4.58
N PRO A 136 -5.55 -3.86 4.71
CA PRO A 136 -6.42 -2.81 4.16
C PRO A 136 -6.44 -1.54 5.00
N TYR A 137 -5.89 -1.58 6.22
CA TYR A 137 -5.85 -0.46 7.18
C TYR A 137 -4.46 -0.33 7.80
N SER A 138 -4.36 0.50 8.86
CA SER A 138 -3.20 0.50 9.74
C SER A 138 -3.13 -0.81 10.53
N ASN A 139 -1.92 -1.24 10.85
CA ASN A 139 -1.62 -2.52 11.52
C ASN A 139 -2.18 -2.63 12.96
N ASP A 140 -2.56 -1.50 13.57
CA ASP A 140 -3.18 -1.41 14.90
C ASP A 140 -4.72 -1.41 14.86
N MET A 141 -5.32 -1.51 13.66
CA MET A 141 -6.77 -1.52 13.47
C MET A 141 -7.33 -2.95 13.49
N THR A 142 -8.65 -3.05 13.46
CA THR A 142 -9.37 -4.33 13.50
C THR A 142 -9.99 -4.67 12.14
N ILE A 143 -10.66 -5.80 12.06
CA ILE A 143 -11.36 -6.28 10.87
C ILE A 143 -12.74 -5.62 10.72
N ASP A 144 -13.16 -5.36 9.49
CA ASP A 144 -14.58 -5.20 9.16
C ASP A 144 -15.18 -6.58 8.85
N VAL A 145 -16.11 -7.01 9.68
CA VAL A 145 -16.74 -8.34 9.61
C VAL A 145 -17.62 -8.54 8.36
N SER A 146 -17.90 -7.49 7.62
CA SER A 146 -18.66 -7.57 6.37
C SER A 146 -17.80 -7.93 5.15
N GLN A 147 -16.48 -7.94 5.29
CA GLN A 147 -15.58 -8.30 4.21
C GLN A 147 -15.60 -9.81 3.93
N PRO A 148 -15.44 -10.24 2.67
CA PRO A 148 -15.33 -11.64 2.33
C PRO A 148 -14.14 -12.30 3.01
N LEU A 149 -14.38 -13.48 3.57
CA LEU A 149 -13.37 -14.35 4.14
C LEU A 149 -13.03 -15.44 3.12
N ALA A 150 -11.75 -15.74 2.93
CA ALA A 150 -11.32 -16.87 2.13
C ALA A 150 -11.79 -18.21 2.77
N ASN A 151 -12.03 -19.22 1.93
CA ASN A 151 -12.45 -20.53 2.42
C ASN A 151 -11.39 -21.21 3.30
N ASP A 152 -10.13 -20.89 3.05
CA ASP A 152 -8.95 -21.41 3.76
C ASP A 152 -8.34 -20.37 4.72
N ILE A 153 -9.14 -19.43 5.22
CA ILE A 153 -8.68 -18.38 6.13
C ILE A 153 -7.93 -18.94 7.33
N VAL A 154 -6.78 -18.38 7.63
CA VAL A 154 -5.99 -18.69 8.82
C VAL A 154 -6.42 -17.78 9.97
N LEU A 155 -6.95 -18.37 11.04
CA LEU A 155 -7.30 -17.67 12.28
C LEU A 155 -6.19 -17.90 13.31
N ARG A 156 -5.66 -16.81 13.87
CA ARG A 156 -4.49 -16.82 14.77
C ARG A 156 -4.87 -16.39 16.19
N GLU A 157 -3.96 -16.60 17.13
CA GLU A 157 -4.07 -16.12 18.53
C GLU A 157 -5.38 -16.50 19.22
N GLY A 158 -5.92 -17.70 18.92
CA GLY A 158 -7.19 -18.17 19.48
C GLY A 158 -8.41 -17.38 19.01
N VAL A 159 -8.31 -16.67 17.90
CA VAL A 159 -9.45 -16.03 17.23
C VAL A 159 -10.31 -17.10 16.59
N THR A 160 -11.63 -16.96 16.71
CA THR A 160 -12.64 -17.80 16.04
C THR A 160 -13.50 -16.93 15.13
N LEU A 161 -14.18 -17.53 14.17
CA LEU A 161 -15.16 -16.82 13.34
C LEU A 161 -16.25 -16.15 14.19
N GLU A 162 -16.62 -16.77 15.29
CA GLU A 162 -17.58 -16.20 16.23
C GLU A 162 -17.01 -14.94 16.92
N ASN A 163 -15.74 -14.98 17.38
CA ASN A 163 -15.09 -13.81 17.95
C ASN A 163 -15.02 -12.64 16.96
N ILE A 164 -14.77 -12.93 15.68
CA ILE A 164 -14.76 -11.92 14.62
C ILE A 164 -16.16 -11.31 14.47
N LYS A 165 -17.19 -12.14 14.30
CA LYS A 165 -18.58 -11.68 14.14
C LYS A 165 -19.08 -10.85 15.32
N ASN A 166 -18.75 -11.28 16.53
CA ASN A 166 -19.17 -10.62 17.78
C ASN A 166 -18.26 -9.47 18.21
N ARG A 167 -17.20 -9.16 17.44
CA ARG A 167 -16.23 -8.08 17.72
C ARG A 167 -15.61 -8.15 19.12
N VAL A 168 -15.38 -9.35 19.63
CA VAL A 168 -14.92 -9.60 21.01
C VAL A 168 -13.47 -9.17 21.22
N LYS A 169 -12.62 -9.18 20.17
CA LYS A 169 -11.22 -8.79 20.23
C LYS A 169 -10.96 -7.50 19.46
N LYS A 170 -10.01 -6.69 19.95
CA LYS A 170 -9.41 -5.54 19.25
C LYS A 170 -8.17 -5.99 18.47
N ASN A 171 -7.70 -5.16 17.54
CA ASN A 171 -6.46 -5.35 16.78
C ASN A 171 -6.44 -6.65 15.95
N LEU A 172 -7.54 -6.93 15.28
CA LEU A 172 -7.68 -8.08 14.38
C LEU A 172 -7.42 -7.68 12.92
N VAL A 173 -6.41 -6.82 12.67
CA VAL A 173 -6.10 -6.38 11.31
C VAL A 173 -5.95 -7.59 10.39
N PRO A 174 -6.70 -7.65 9.28
CA PRO A 174 -6.63 -8.78 8.38
C PRO A 174 -5.48 -8.66 7.39
N LEU A 175 -4.96 -9.80 6.93
CA LEU A 175 -4.19 -9.89 5.71
C LEU A 175 -5.12 -10.28 4.58
N MET A 176 -5.01 -9.60 3.47
CA MET A 176 -5.84 -9.82 2.28
C MET A 176 -5.02 -10.31 1.09
N ARG A 177 -5.67 -11.08 0.25
CA ARG A 177 -5.26 -11.33 -1.13
C ARG A 177 -6.42 -10.89 -2.03
N ASP A 178 -6.14 -9.95 -2.91
CA ASP A 178 -7.11 -9.29 -3.79
C ASP A 178 -8.32 -8.75 -3.02
N THR A 179 -9.43 -9.44 -2.99
CA THR A 179 -10.67 -9.01 -2.34
C THR A 179 -11.04 -9.82 -1.11
N GLU A 180 -10.23 -10.82 -0.72
CA GLU A 180 -10.56 -11.76 0.35
C GLU A 180 -9.59 -11.67 1.52
N ILE A 181 -10.10 -11.83 2.71
CA ILE A 181 -9.30 -11.95 3.93
C ILE A 181 -8.79 -13.39 4.04
N ILE A 182 -7.47 -13.55 4.03
CA ILE A 182 -6.80 -14.85 4.11
C ILE A 182 -6.21 -15.16 5.50
N GLU A 183 -6.10 -14.15 6.37
CA GLU A 183 -5.55 -14.33 7.72
C GLU A 183 -6.09 -13.25 8.66
N SER A 184 -6.42 -13.60 9.91
CA SER A 184 -6.77 -12.63 10.96
C SER A 184 -6.46 -13.17 12.36
N PRO A 185 -5.77 -12.38 13.22
CA PRO A 185 -4.99 -11.20 12.85
C PRO A 185 -3.80 -11.58 11.95
N ALA A 186 -3.36 -10.64 11.12
CA ALA A 186 -2.15 -10.80 10.34
C ALA A 186 -0.92 -10.94 11.25
N ASP A 187 -0.03 -11.89 10.94
CA ASP A 187 1.23 -12.03 11.68
C ASP A 187 2.22 -10.92 11.31
N GLN A 188 2.20 -9.85 12.09
CA GLN A 188 2.99 -8.66 11.83
C GLN A 188 4.51 -8.92 11.85
N ASN A 189 4.99 -9.95 12.56
CA ASN A 189 6.42 -10.30 12.60
C ASN A 189 6.92 -10.86 11.25
N THR A 190 6.02 -11.35 10.42
CA THR A 190 6.36 -11.97 9.13
C THR A 190 5.98 -11.13 7.92
N LEU A 191 5.20 -10.04 8.10
CA LEU A 191 4.67 -9.26 6.98
C LEU A 191 5.76 -8.75 6.05
N THR A 192 6.82 -8.13 6.58
CA THR A 192 7.90 -7.59 5.75
C THR A 192 8.54 -8.68 4.87
N LYS A 193 8.81 -9.85 5.45
CA LYS A 193 9.34 -11.00 4.70
C LYS A 193 8.36 -11.44 3.61
N ARG A 194 7.09 -11.61 3.96
CA ARG A 194 6.02 -12.06 3.03
C ARG A 194 5.73 -11.05 1.90
N TYR A 195 6.02 -9.77 2.11
CA TYR A 195 5.91 -8.74 1.09
C TYR A 195 7.07 -8.75 0.09
N THR A 196 8.17 -9.42 0.41
CA THR A 196 9.38 -9.48 -0.42
C THR A 196 9.58 -10.84 -1.10
N GLU A 197 8.83 -11.84 -0.75
CA GLU A 197 8.76 -13.17 -1.38
C GLU A 197 7.76 -13.22 -2.54
#